data_5507c306056f99cf18baf8852c2ab1f6
#
_entry.id   5507c306056f99cf18baf8852c2ab1f6
#
_cell.length_a   1.000
_cell.length_b   1.000
_cell.length_c   1.000
_cell.angle_alpha   90.00
_cell.angle_beta   90.00
_cell.angle_gamma   90.00
#
_symmetry.space_group_name_H-M   'P 1'
#
loop_
_entity.id
_entity.type
_entity.pdbx_description
1 polymer ?
#
loop_
_entity_poly.entity_id
_entity_poly.type
_entity_poly.pdbx_seq_one_letter_code
_entity_poly.pdbx_strand_id
1 'polypeptide(L)'
;MNLKLEPYEKGKKPLACQLIRGFWKAHNAYDEPMEEAEADLKEWTKEGHQLFFICLDEKAVGLVHLGSRGAATDWLEDLFVLPEYQDRGIGSEAIRLTEEIVKTYSESLYIEASARNIRAIELYRKLGYDCLNTITVRKDFKPEKFEILREEKIFEQNFEVKILRTSSQM
;
A
#
# COMPACT_ATOMS: atom_id res chain seq x y z
N MET A 1 22.97 5.46 -2.17
CA MET A 1 21.80 5.43 -1.26
C MET A 1 21.82 4.07 -0.57
N ASN A 2 22.02 4.04 0.75
CA ASN A 2 22.03 2.79 1.51
C ASN A 2 20.61 2.56 2.08
N LEU A 3 19.78 1.86 1.32
CA LEU A 3 18.41 1.51 1.71
C LEU A 3 18.35 0.05 2.13
N LYS A 4 17.68 -0.23 3.24
CA LYS A 4 17.42 -1.59 3.71
C LYS A 4 16.02 -1.71 4.30
N LEU A 5 15.49 -2.93 4.32
CA LEU A 5 14.28 -3.27 5.06
C LEU A 5 14.69 -3.91 6.38
N GLU A 6 14.27 -3.32 7.49
CA GLU A 6 14.48 -3.87 8.83
C GLU A 6 13.16 -4.45 9.36
N PRO A 7 13.13 -5.73 9.78
CA PRO A 7 11.94 -6.30 10.38
C PRO A 7 11.50 -5.48 11.61
N TYR A 8 10.20 -5.37 11.80
CA TYR A 8 9.65 -4.78 13.01
C TYR A 8 10.02 -5.61 14.23
N GLU A 9 10.42 -4.93 15.29
CA GLU A 9 10.67 -5.48 16.62
C GLU A 9 9.81 -4.77 17.67
N LYS A 10 9.36 -5.50 18.70
CA LYS A 10 8.46 -4.96 19.73
C LYS A 10 8.99 -3.69 20.42
N GLY A 11 10.31 -3.56 20.56
CA GLY A 11 10.95 -2.38 21.14
C GLY A 11 10.79 -1.11 20.30
N LYS A 12 10.39 -1.22 19.03
CA LYS A 12 10.16 -0.10 18.10
C LYS A 12 8.69 0.28 17.93
N LYS A 13 7.79 -0.17 18.84
CA LYS A 13 6.34 0.08 18.79
C LYS A 13 5.99 1.56 18.57
N PRO A 14 6.55 2.54 19.31
CA PRO A 14 6.20 3.95 19.12
C PRO A 14 6.50 4.45 17.70
N LEU A 15 7.63 4.05 17.13
CA LEU A 15 8.02 4.39 15.76
C LEU A 15 7.08 3.75 14.74
N ALA A 16 6.73 2.48 14.90
CA ALA A 16 5.79 1.79 14.03
C ALA A 16 4.42 2.50 14.02
N CYS A 17 3.85 2.78 15.18
CA CYS A 17 2.57 3.50 15.30
C CYS A 17 2.63 4.90 14.67
N GLN A 18 3.75 5.62 14.83
CA GLN A 18 3.92 6.91 14.17
C GLN A 18 3.88 6.80 12.64
N LEU A 19 4.54 5.81 12.07
CA LEU A 19 4.56 5.58 10.62
C LEU A 19 3.19 5.09 10.11
N ILE A 20 2.49 4.24 10.85
CA ILE A 20 1.11 3.81 10.52
C ILE A 20 0.17 5.01 10.47
N ARG A 21 0.21 5.89 11.45
CA ARG A 21 -0.55 7.14 11.44
C ARG A 21 -0.20 8.03 10.24
N GLY A 22 1.09 8.11 9.89
CA GLY A 22 1.55 8.81 8.70
C GLY A 22 0.98 8.22 7.41
N PHE A 23 0.92 6.90 7.32
CA PHE A 23 0.30 6.19 6.20
C PHE A 23 -1.18 6.56 6.04
N TRP A 24 -1.99 6.46 7.09
CA TRP A 24 -3.42 6.79 7.03
C TRP A 24 -3.67 8.26 6.71
N LYS A 25 -2.84 9.15 7.25
CA LYS A 25 -2.91 10.58 6.92
C LYS A 25 -2.64 10.84 5.44
N ALA A 26 -1.63 10.19 4.88
CA ALA A 26 -1.28 10.35 3.46
C ALA A 26 -2.30 9.67 2.53
N HIS A 27 -2.84 8.51 2.93
CA HIS A 27 -3.70 7.69 2.08
C HIS A 27 -5.17 8.15 2.08
N ASN A 28 -5.71 8.51 3.25
CA ASN A 28 -7.12 8.85 3.44
C ASN A 28 -7.37 10.24 4.02
N ALA A 29 -6.34 11.08 4.20
CA ALA A 29 -6.42 12.32 4.95
C ALA A 29 -6.99 12.12 6.38
N TYR A 30 -6.71 10.95 6.98
CA TYR A 30 -7.22 10.55 8.29
C TYR A 30 -6.15 10.69 9.36
N ASP A 31 -6.40 11.56 10.34
CA ASP A 31 -5.55 11.71 11.53
C ASP A 31 -5.91 10.61 12.54
N GLU A 32 -5.32 9.44 12.34
CA GLU A 32 -5.57 8.25 13.12
C GLU A 32 -5.16 8.42 14.60
N PRO A 33 -6.03 8.07 15.57
CA PRO A 33 -5.67 8.04 17.00
C PRO A 33 -4.60 6.98 17.28
N MET A 34 -3.82 7.17 18.35
CA MET A 34 -2.76 6.23 18.73
C MET A 34 -3.30 4.81 19.01
N GLU A 35 -4.47 4.70 19.62
CA GLU A 35 -5.12 3.44 19.95
C GLU A 35 -5.48 2.63 18.69
N GLU A 36 -5.91 3.29 17.63
CA GLU A 36 -6.18 2.65 16.33
C GLU A 36 -4.88 2.21 15.66
N ALA A 37 -3.83 3.04 15.68
CA ALA A 37 -2.52 2.66 15.16
C ALA A 37 -1.89 1.48 15.92
N GLU A 38 -2.14 1.35 17.22
CA GLU A 38 -1.74 0.17 18.00
C GLU A 38 -2.54 -1.08 17.61
N ALA A 39 -3.82 -0.92 17.30
CA ALA A 39 -4.65 -2.02 16.81
C ALA A 39 -4.19 -2.47 15.41
N ASP A 40 -3.92 -1.53 14.51
CA ASP A 40 -3.37 -1.82 13.17
C ASP A 40 -2.01 -2.51 13.28
N LEU A 41 -1.11 -2.01 14.13
CA LEU A 41 0.19 -2.65 14.34
C LEU A 41 0.03 -4.12 14.78
N LYS A 42 -0.94 -4.41 15.65
CA LYS A 42 -1.23 -5.77 16.09
C LYS A 42 -1.70 -6.63 14.91
N GLU A 43 -2.57 -6.10 14.05
CA GLU A 43 -3.04 -6.79 12.86
C GLU A 43 -1.91 -7.00 11.83
N TRP A 44 -1.08 -5.99 11.60
CA TRP A 44 0.01 -6.04 10.62
C TRP A 44 1.22 -6.86 11.06
N THR A 45 1.21 -7.34 12.30
CA THR A 45 2.29 -8.18 12.86
C THR A 45 1.80 -9.53 13.37
N LYS A 46 0.53 -9.88 13.12
CA LYS A 46 -0.01 -11.21 13.47
C LYS A 46 0.54 -12.30 12.54
N GLU A 47 0.25 -13.54 12.85
CA GLU A 47 0.59 -14.68 12.00
C GLU A 47 0.11 -14.48 10.55
N GLY A 48 0.97 -14.78 9.57
CA GLY A 48 0.71 -14.53 8.15
C GLY A 48 0.97 -13.09 7.71
N HIS A 49 1.51 -12.23 8.58
CA HIS A 49 1.88 -10.86 8.26
C HIS A 49 3.33 -10.56 8.65
N GLN A 50 3.96 -9.65 7.93
CA GLN A 50 5.31 -9.16 8.20
C GLN A 50 5.35 -7.65 8.01
N LEU A 51 5.90 -6.94 8.99
CA LEU A 51 6.10 -5.49 8.94
C LEU A 51 7.59 -5.18 8.93
N PHE A 52 7.99 -4.32 8.01
CA PHE A 52 9.36 -3.84 7.87
C PHE A 52 9.40 -2.32 7.93
N PHE A 53 10.46 -1.78 8.52
CA PHE A 53 10.82 -0.39 8.34
C PHE A 53 11.65 -0.23 7.07
N ILE A 54 11.37 0.81 6.30
CA ILE A 54 12.26 1.28 5.24
C ILE A 54 13.29 2.20 5.89
N CYS A 55 14.53 1.74 5.97
CA CYS A 55 15.63 2.49 6.59
C CYS A 55 16.57 3.06 5.52
N LEU A 56 16.76 4.36 5.54
CA LEU A 56 17.73 5.09 4.74
C LEU A 56 18.85 5.60 5.68
N ASP A 57 20.08 5.14 5.48
CA ASP A 57 21.22 5.53 6.30
C ASP A 57 20.90 5.47 7.82
N GLU A 58 20.41 4.32 8.28
CA GLU A 58 20.00 4.01 9.68
C GLU A 58 18.73 4.73 10.17
N LYS A 59 18.13 5.62 9.40
CA LYS A 59 16.89 6.32 9.76
C LYS A 59 15.69 5.64 9.11
N ALA A 60 14.67 5.30 9.90
CA ALA A 60 13.41 4.82 9.39
C ALA A 60 12.65 5.96 8.68
N VAL A 61 12.38 5.78 7.39
CA VAL A 61 11.74 6.77 6.51
C VAL A 61 10.42 6.28 5.93
N GLY A 62 9.98 5.09 6.33
CA GLY A 62 8.75 4.48 5.86
C GLY A 62 8.54 3.08 6.39
N LEU A 63 7.55 2.40 5.86
CA LEU A 63 7.23 1.01 6.18
C LEU A 63 6.77 0.21 4.95
N VAL A 64 6.92 -1.10 5.06
CA VAL A 64 6.35 -2.11 4.16
C VAL A 64 5.60 -3.12 5.01
N HIS A 65 4.37 -3.41 4.64
CA HIS A 65 3.55 -4.44 5.26
C HIS A 65 3.23 -5.52 4.23
N LEU A 66 3.61 -6.75 4.55
CA LEU A 66 3.26 -7.95 3.79
C LEU A 66 2.16 -8.72 4.50
N GLY A 67 1.19 -9.22 3.75
CA GLY A 67 0.10 -10.05 4.24
C GLY A 67 -0.01 -11.37 3.50
N SER A 68 -0.85 -12.26 4.05
CA SER A 68 -1.23 -13.52 3.43
C SER A 68 -2.73 -13.54 3.15
N ARG A 69 -3.10 -14.08 2.00
CA ARG A 69 -4.51 -14.31 1.63
C ARG A 69 -4.80 -15.80 1.50
N GLY A 70 -4.34 -16.57 2.48
CA GLY A 70 -4.61 -18.01 2.62
C GLY A 70 -3.49 -18.95 2.16
N ALA A 71 -2.32 -18.39 1.80
CA ALA A 71 -1.13 -19.15 1.41
C ALA A 71 0.14 -18.49 1.99
N ALA A 72 1.13 -18.21 1.18
CA ALA A 72 2.36 -17.50 1.60
C ALA A 72 2.06 -16.03 1.98
N THR A 73 3.01 -15.39 2.68
CA THR A 73 2.98 -13.96 2.98
C THR A 73 3.58 -13.20 1.79
N ASP A 74 2.84 -13.15 0.69
CA ASP A 74 3.28 -12.68 -0.62
C ASP A 74 2.42 -11.57 -1.22
N TRP A 75 1.62 -10.90 -0.38
CA TRP A 75 0.88 -9.71 -0.74
C TRP A 75 1.52 -8.46 -0.12
N LEU A 76 1.97 -7.52 -0.97
CA LEU A 76 2.35 -6.19 -0.53
C LEU A 76 1.06 -5.40 -0.28
N GLU A 77 0.63 -5.39 0.99
CA GLU A 77 -0.62 -4.77 1.39
C GLU A 77 -0.47 -3.25 1.53
N ASP A 78 0.60 -2.82 2.22
CA ASP A 78 0.84 -1.40 2.45
C ASP A 78 2.30 -1.04 2.22
N LEU A 79 2.50 0.10 1.56
CA LEU A 79 3.79 0.73 1.35
C LEU A 79 3.67 2.23 1.65
N PHE A 80 4.48 2.71 2.56
CA PHE A 80 4.50 4.12 2.92
C PHE A 80 5.93 4.65 3.01
N VAL A 81 6.15 5.81 2.42
CA VAL A 81 7.37 6.60 2.56
C VAL A 81 6.97 7.98 3.06
N LEU A 82 7.65 8.47 4.08
CA LEU A 82 7.41 9.81 4.64
C LEU A 82 7.47 10.86 3.53
N PRO A 83 6.57 11.87 3.54
CA PRO A 83 6.44 12.85 2.46
C PRO A 83 7.76 13.51 2.06
N GLU A 84 8.59 13.88 3.02
CA GLU A 84 9.88 14.52 2.79
C GLU A 84 10.94 13.61 2.11
N TYR A 85 10.66 12.31 2.02
CA TYR A 85 11.51 11.31 1.37
C TYR A 85 10.92 10.76 0.07
N GLN A 86 9.72 11.19 -0.33
CA GLN A 86 9.09 10.77 -1.58
C GLN A 86 9.82 11.35 -2.81
N ASP A 87 9.49 10.81 -3.97
CA ASP A 87 10.06 11.22 -5.28
C ASP A 87 11.59 11.08 -5.42
N ARG A 88 12.21 10.24 -4.57
CA ARG A 88 13.64 9.92 -4.57
C ARG A 88 13.94 8.46 -4.94
N GLY A 89 12.94 7.74 -5.46
CA GLY A 89 13.08 6.32 -5.82
C GLY A 89 13.02 5.35 -4.63
N ILE A 90 12.83 5.84 -3.40
CA ILE A 90 12.82 5.01 -2.17
C ILE A 90 11.70 3.96 -2.22
N GLY A 91 10.50 4.32 -2.65
CA GLY A 91 9.39 3.37 -2.78
C GLY A 91 9.69 2.25 -3.79
N SER A 92 10.27 2.60 -4.93
CA SER A 92 10.67 1.61 -5.96
C SER A 92 11.72 0.65 -5.44
N GLU A 93 12.71 1.16 -4.71
CA GLU A 93 13.77 0.34 -4.13
C GLU A 93 13.25 -0.54 -2.98
N ALA A 94 12.34 -0.01 -2.16
CA ALA A 94 11.68 -0.80 -1.11
C ALA A 94 10.88 -1.97 -1.71
N ILE A 95 10.20 -1.77 -2.85
CA ILE A 95 9.50 -2.85 -3.57
C ILE A 95 10.51 -3.90 -4.03
N ARG A 96 11.62 -3.52 -4.66
CA ARG A 96 12.66 -4.47 -5.10
C ARG A 96 13.27 -5.27 -3.94
N LEU A 97 13.53 -4.61 -2.81
CA LEU A 97 14.00 -5.31 -1.60
C LEU A 97 12.95 -6.29 -1.07
N THR A 98 11.67 -5.94 -1.17
CA THR A 98 10.55 -6.83 -0.82
C THR A 98 10.49 -8.04 -1.77
N GLU A 99 10.67 -7.82 -3.07
CA GLU A 99 10.76 -8.90 -4.07
C GLU A 99 11.89 -9.88 -3.71
N GLU A 100 13.07 -9.37 -3.30
CA GLU A 100 14.20 -10.22 -2.88
C GLU A 100 13.87 -11.10 -1.66
N ILE A 101 13.04 -10.59 -0.74
CA ILE A 101 12.57 -11.37 0.41
C ILE A 101 11.54 -12.42 -0.04
N VAL A 102 10.50 -12.01 -0.75
CA VAL A 102 9.36 -12.87 -1.10
C VAL A 102 9.76 -13.98 -2.07
N LYS A 103 10.63 -13.73 -3.03
CA LYS A 103 11.10 -14.76 -3.98
C LYS A 103 11.83 -15.93 -3.33
N THR A 104 12.23 -15.83 -2.06
CA THR A 104 12.85 -16.93 -1.33
C THR A 104 11.84 -18.01 -0.94
N TYR A 105 10.53 -17.70 -0.96
CA TYR A 105 9.49 -18.63 -0.51
C TYR A 105 8.18 -18.58 -1.31
N SER A 106 8.05 -17.66 -2.25
CA SER A 106 6.89 -17.58 -3.16
C SER A 106 7.33 -17.34 -4.59
N GLU A 107 6.52 -17.79 -5.54
CA GLU A 107 6.76 -17.63 -7.00
C GLU A 107 6.28 -16.27 -7.50
N SER A 108 5.53 -15.50 -6.69
CA SER A 108 4.94 -14.23 -7.07
C SER A 108 4.84 -13.28 -5.88
N LEU A 109 4.90 -11.98 -6.17
CA LEU A 109 4.51 -10.92 -5.24
C LEU A 109 3.30 -10.21 -5.81
N TYR A 110 2.24 -10.13 -5.02
CA TYR A 110 0.97 -9.51 -5.41
C TYR A 110 0.87 -8.10 -4.84
N ILE A 111 0.36 -7.17 -5.63
CA ILE A 111 0.08 -5.79 -5.20
C ILE A 111 -1.32 -5.41 -5.67
N GLU A 112 -2.13 -4.81 -4.80
CA GLU A 112 -3.37 -4.15 -5.17
C GLU A 112 -3.18 -2.64 -5.27
N ALA A 113 -3.78 -2.04 -6.29
CA ALA A 113 -3.88 -0.60 -6.42
C ALA A 113 -5.33 -0.18 -6.66
N SER A 114 -5.75 0.89 -6.01
CA SER A 114 -7.01 1.52 -6.39
C SER A 114 -6.95 1.94 -7.87
N ALA A 115 -8.01 1.65 -8.63
CA ALA A 115 -8.13 2.09 -10.02
C ALA A 115 -7.99 3.61 -10.20
N ARG A 116 -8.18 4.39 -9.15
CA ARG A 116 -7.96 5.85 -9.12
C ARG A 116 -6.48 6.23 -9.08
N ASN A 117 -5.63 5.35 -8.56
CA ASN A 117 -4.21 5.63 -8.32
C ASN A 117 -3.37 5.26 -9.55
N ILE A 118 -3.53 6.04 -10.63
CA ILE A 118 -2.78 5.86 -11.88
C ILE A 118 -1.28 5.86 -11.63
N ARG A 119 -0.79 6.75 -10.76
CA ARG A 119 0.64 6.86 -10.44
C ARG A 119 1.21 5.56 -9.87
N ALA A 120 0.48 4.90 -8.97
CA ALA A 120 0.90 3.59 -8.45
C ALA A 120 0.87 2.51 -9.53
N ILE A 121 -0.18 2.47 -10.34
CA ILE A 121 -0.31 1.50 -11.44
C ILE A 121 0.84 1.66 -12.44
N GLU A 122 1.17 2.89 -12.84
CA GLU A 122 2.31 3.17 -13.72
C GLU A 122 3.65 2.77 -13.09
N LEU A 123 3.82 3.00 -11.78
CA LEU A 123 5.01 2.58 -11.05
C LEU A 123 5.16 1.06 -11.08
N TYR A 124 4.10 0.32 -10.76
CA TYR A 124 4.14 -1.15 -10.76
C TYR A 124 4.42 -1.69 -12.16
N ARG A 125 3.83 -1.12 -13.20
CA ARG A 125 4.16 -1.47 -14.59
C ARG A 125 5.65 -1.27 -14.92
N LYS A 126 6.24 -0.14 -14.51
CA LYS A 126 7.67 0.15 -14.68
C LYS A 126 8.57 -0.82 -13.92
N LEU A 127 8.10 -1.37 -12.80
CA LEU A 127 8.82 -2.35 -11.99
C LEU A 127 8.64 -3.80 -12.51
N GLY A 128 7.82 -4.02 -13.55
CA GLY A 128 7.64 -5.33 -14.17
C GLY A 128 6.38 -6.09 -13.73
N TYR A 129 5.48 -5.48 -12.95
CA TYR A 129 4.18 -6.07 -12.61
C TYR A 129 3.25 -5.98 -13.82
N ASP A 130 3.28 -7.00 -14.67
CA ASP A 130 2.60 -7.02 -15.97
C ASP A 130 1.45 -8.05 -16.05
N CYS A 131 1.28 -8.88 -15.02
CA CYS A 131 0.21 -9.84 -14.93
C CYS A 131 -1.00 -9.24 -14.21
N LEU A 132 -2.12 -9.16 -14.90
CA LEU A 132 -3.39 -8.80 -14.29
C LEU A 132 -4.01 -10.04 -13.65
N ASN A 133 -3.96 -10.13 -12.31
CA ASN A 133 -4.37 -11.33 -11.57
C ASN A 133 -5.87 -11.33 -11.25
N THR A 134 -6.37 -10.25 -10.63
CA THR A 134 -7.77 -10.11 -10.24
C THR A 134 -8.32 -8.74 -10.62
N ILE A 135 -9.63 -8.68 -10.80
CA ILE A 135 -10.37 -7.42 -10.98
C ILE A 135 -11.49 -7.36 -9.95
N THR A 136 -11.56 -6.26 -9.22
CA THR A 136 -12.68 -5.97 -8.35
C THR A 136 -13.66 -5.04 -9.05
N VAL A 137 -14.91 -5.48 -9.16
CA VAL A 137 -16.01 -4.66 -9.67
C VAL A 137 -17.01 -4.42 -8.57
N ARG A 138 -17.66 -3.22 -8.61
CA ARG A 138 -18.70 -2.89 -7.63
C ARG A 138 -19.93 -2.32 -8.33
N LYS A 139 -21.07 -2.43 -7.69
CA LYS A 139 -22.32 -1.77 -8.08
C LYS A 139 -22.68 -0.73 -7.03
N ASP A 140 -22.82 0.52 -7.47
CA ASP A 140 -23.20 1.62 -6.58
C ASP A 140 -24.72 1.67 -6.45
N PHE A 141 -25.25 1.49 -5.23
CA PHE A 141 -26.70 1.59 -4.95
C PHE A 141 -27.17 3.01 -4.67
N LYS A 142 -26.24 3.94 -4.51
CA LYS A 142 -26.48 5.39 -4.36
C LYS A 142 -25.55 6.14 -5.30
N PRO A 143 -25.81 6.06 -6.63
CA PRO A 143 -24.89 6.61 -7.64
C PRO A 143 -24.69 8.12 -7.51
N GLU A 144 -25.69 8.84 -6.96
CA GLU A 144 -25.62 10.28 -6.70
C GLU A 144 -24.49 10.69 -5.73
N LYS A 145 -24.00 9.75 -4.93
CA LYS A 145 -22.88 10.01 -4.01
C LYS A 145 -21.50 9.95 -4.67
N PHE A 146 -21.45 9.55 -5.92
CA PHE A 146 -20.18 9.36 -6.62
C PHE A 146 -20.10 10.29 -7.83
N GLU A 147 -18.87 10.63 -8.19
CA GLU A 147 -18.56 11.28 -9.47
C GLU A 147 -17.65 10.39 -10.31
N ILE A 148 -17.84 10.44 -11.61
CA ILE A 148 -17.02 9.70 -12.57
C ILE A 148 -15.75 10.50 -12.82
N LEU A 149 -14.59 9.89 -12.59
CA LEU A 149 -13.29 10.48 -12.90
C LEU A 149 -12.89 10.21 -14.36
N ARG A 150 -13.17 9.00 -14.85
CA ARG A 150 -12.90 8.58 -16.22
C ARG A 150 -13.57 7.24 -16.52
N GLU A 151 -13.55 6.88 -17.80
CA GLU A 151 -13.90 5.53 -18.27
C GLU A 151 -12.64 4.75 -18.63
N GLU A 152 -12.65 3.45 -18.39
CA GLU A 152 -11.61 2.51 -18.78
C GLU A 152 -12.22 1.34 -19.54
N LYS A 153 -11.58 0.94 -20.63
CA LYS A 153 -11.97 -0.26 -21.39
C LYS A 153 -11.11 -1.45 -20.99
N ILE A 154 -11.71 -2.43 -20.35
CA ILE A 154 -11.06 -3.67 -19.89
C ILE A 154 -11.85 -4.85 -20.45
N PHE A 155 -11.18 -5.80 -21.13
CA PHE A 155 -11.82 -6.96 -21.77
C PHE A 155 -13.01 -6.59 -22.67
N GLU A 156 -12.82 -5.56 -23.49
CA GLU A 156 -13.88 -5.01 -24.37
C GLU A 156 -15.12 -4.47 -23.64
N GLN A 157 -15.08 -4.34 -22.31
CA GLN A 157 -16.13 -3.75 -21.49
C GLN A 157 -15.72 -2.38 -20.96
N ASN A 158 -16.64 -1.42 -20.94
CA ASN A 158 -16.42 -0.09 -20.38
C ASN A 158 -16.75 -0.11 -18.89
N PHE A 159 -15.81 0.38 -18.07
CA PHE A 159 -15.97 0.57 -16.65
C PHE A 159 -15.74 2.03 -16.28
N GLU A 160 -16.52 2.53 -15.33
CA GLU A 160 -16.36 3.87 -14.77
C GLU A 160 -15.47 3.81 -13.53
N VAL A 161 -14.41 4.61 -13.50
CA VAL A 161 -13.62 4.85 -12.29
C VAL A 161 -14.23 6.04 -11.56
N LYS A 162 -14.68 5.82 -10.32
CA LYS A 162 -15.44 6.79 -9.54
C LYS A 162 -14.80 7.10 -8.20
N ILE A 163 -15.06 8.31 -7.70
CA ILE A 163 -14.73 8.75 -6.35
C ILE A 163 -15.99 9.18 -5.60
N LEU A 164 -15.98 8.99 -4.28
CA LEU A 164 -17.03 9.52 -3.41
C LEU A 164 -16.96 11.06 -3.43
N ARG A 165 -18.10 11.73 -3.61
CA ARG A 165 -18.19 13.19 -3.51
C ARG A 165 -17.86 13.63 -2.09
N THR A 166 -17.03 14.65 -1.94
CA THR A 166 -16.77 15.26 -0.64
C THR A 166 -17.98 16.08 -0.20
N SER A 167 -18.21 16.16 1.12
CA SER A 167 -19.36 16.88 1.72
C SER A 167 -19.44 18.36 1.34
N SER A 168 -18.39 18.94 0.76
CA SER A 168 -18.33 20.33 0.28
C SER A 168 -18.96 20.53 -1.12
N GLN A 169 -19.42 19.47 -1.78
CA GLN A 169 -19.97 19.48 -3.14
C GLN A 169 -21.45 19.04 -3.21
N MET A 170 -22.09 18.84 -2.05
CA MET A 170 -23.51 18.52 -1.96
C MET A 170 -24.35 19.76 -1.62
#